data_8e58427f72c28804ff1ee85b6d138026
#
_entry.id   8e58427f72c28804ff1ee85b6d138026
#
_cell.length_a   1.000
_cell.length_b   1.000
_cell.length_c   1.000
_cell.angle_alpha   90.00
_cell.angle_beta   90.00
_cell.angle_gamma   90.00
#
_symmetry.space_group_name_H-M   'P 1'
#
loop_
_entity.id
_entity.type
_entity.pdbx_description
1 polymer ?
#
loop_
_entity_poly.entity_id
_entity_poly.type
_entity_poly.pdbx_seq_one_letter_code
_entity_poly.pdbx_strand_id
1 'polypeptide(L)'
;MKKGVKIKQFDITDCGAACLASVCAYYGLQFPIARIRQYAFTDQKGTNILGLIEAANKLGLSAKGVRAKFEALYIVPKPVIAHVIVHEQLQHFVVIYKVEKKKEYIEYMDPGDGRMHRVTNQEFEKMWTGVLVLLELEETFKTGNMKTGMTKKFFSLLAPHKSVMLQAVFGALIYSILGLSTSIYVGKITDYVL
;
A
#
# COMPACT_ATOMS: atom_id res chain seq x y z
N MET A 1 -8.03 -1.02 23.21
CA MET A 1 -7.77 -1.72 21.93
C MET A 1 -7.10 -0.74 20.97
N LYS A 2 -6.02 -1.14 20.29
CA LYS A 2 -5.43 -0.34 19.23
C LYS A 2 -6.45 -0.20 18.08
N LYS A 3 -6.53 0.99 17.48
CA LYS A 3 -7.39 1.26 16.32
C LYS A 3 -6.84 0.53 15.09
N GLY A 4 -7.72 -0.09 14.29
CA GLY A 4 -7.29 -0.75 13.05
C GLY A 4 -6.62 0.22 12.09
N VAL A 5 -5.56 -0.23 11.42
CA VAL A 5 -4.80 0.56 10.45
C VAL A 5 -5.41 0.38 9.07
N LYS A 6 -5.51 1.49 8.33
CA LYS A 6 -6.13 1.56 7.00
C LYS A 6 -5.05 1.86 5.98
N ILE A 7 -4.79 0.92 5.09
CA ILE A 7 -3.85 1.12 3.97
C ILE A 7 -4.58 0.72 2.69
N LYS A 8 -4.70 1.69 1.77
CA LYS A 8 -5.30 1.46 0.47
C LYS A 8 -4.29 0.84 -0.48
N GLN A 9 -4.72 -0.13 -1.28
CA GLN A 9 -3.93 -0.69 -2.37
C GLN A 9 -3.73 0.32 -3.51
N PHE A 10 -2.67 0.16 -4.27
CA PHE A 10 -2.41 1.01 -5.44
C PHE A 10 -2.96 0.37 -6.72
N ASP A 11 -2.91 -0.95 -6.82
CA ASP A 11 -3.37 -1.72 -7.94
C ASP A 11 -4.28 -2.87 -7.46
N ILE A 12 -5.11 -3.41 -8.35
CA ILE A 12 -6.03 -4.51 -8.04
C ILE A 12 -5.29 -5.78 -7.55
N THR A 13 -4.04 -5.95 -7.97
CA THR A 13 -3.17 -7.07 -7.57
C THR A 13 -2.53 -6.91 -6.19
N ASP A 14 -2.66 -5.74 -5.56
CA ASP A 14 -1.97 -5.35 -4.33
C ASP A 14 -2.71 -5.71 -3.03
N CYS A 15 -3.92 -6.29 -3.11
CA CYS A 15 -4.78 -6.49 -1.94
C CYS A 15 -4.07 -7.24 -0.81
N GLY A 16 -3.39 -8.36 -1.10
CA GLY A 16 -2.63 -9.12 -0.12
C GLY A 16 -1.47 -8.33 0.49
N ALA A 17 -0.70 -7.64 -0.36
CA ALA A 17 0.44 -6.82 0.09
C ALA A 17 -0.03 -5.62 0.95
N ALA A 18 -1.15 -4.98 0.62
CA ALA A 18 -1.74 -3.89 1.39
C ALA A 18 -2.30 -4.38 2.73
N CYS A 19 -2.91 -5.57 2.77
CA CYS A 19 -3.33 -6.22 4.00
C CYS A 19 -2.13 -6.48 4.93
N LEU A 20 -1.05 -7.07 4.42
CA LEU A 20 0.15 -7.32 5.22
C LEU A 20 0.80 -6.01 5.69
N ALA A 21 0.85 -4.96 4.85
CA ALA A 21 1.30 -3.64 5.25
C ALA A 21 0.47 -3.06 6.40
N SER A 22 -0.86 -3.27 6.38
CA SER A 22 -1.76 -2.82 7.43
C SER A 22 -1.52 -3.55 8.75
N VAL A 23 -1.27 -4.85 8.70
CA VAL A 23 -0.92 -5.66 9.88
C VAL A 23 0.44 -5.25 10.43
N CYS A 24 1.46 -5.09 9.59
CA CYS A 24 2.78 -4.59 10.01
C CYS A 24 2.66 -3.22 10.68
N ALA A 25 1.90 -2.30 10.11
CA ALA A 25 1.69 -0.97 10.67
C ALA A 25 0.90 -1.00 12.00
N TYR A 26 -0.03 -1.94 12.16
CA TYR A 26 -0.72 -2.18 13.44
C TYR A 26 0.27 -2.58 14.55
N TYR A 27 1.29 -3.35 14.22
CA TYR A 27 2.37 -3.72 15.13
C TYR A 27 3.51 -2.70 15.23
N GLY A 28 3.44 -1.59 14.48
CA GLY A 28 4.39 -0.47 14.58
C GLY A 28 5.48 -0.46 13.51
N LEU A 29 5.40 -1.29 12.48
CA LEU A 29 6.29 -1.27 11.33
C LEU A 29 5.60 -0.64 10.11
N GLN A 30 6.02 0.55 9.72
CA GLN A 30 5.58 1.14 8.45
C GLN A 30 6.50 0.68 7.31
N PHE A 31 5.97 -0.19 6.45
CA PHE A 31 6.73 -0.79 5.35
C PHE A 31 6.07 -0.50 4.00
N PRO A 32 6.84 -0.21 2.93
CA PRO A 32 6.29 0.10 1.60
C PRO A 32 5.59 -1.11 0.97
N ILE A 33 4.37 -0.94 0.45
CA ILE A 33 3.62 -1.99 -0.27
C ILE A 33 4.46 -2.58 -1.41
N ALA A 34 5.16 -1.72 -2.19
CA ALA A 34 5.98 -2.16 -3.32
C ALA A 34 7.08 -3.17 -2.92
N ARG A 35 7.65 -3.07 -1.71
CA ARG A 35 8.60 -4.05 -1.21
C ARG A 35 7.93 -5.33 -0.73
N ILE A 36 6.73 -5.23 -0.13
CA ILE A 36 5.94 -6.41 0.24
C ILE A 36 5.57 -7.21 -1.00
N ARG A 37 5.18 -6.55 -2.09
CA ARG A 37 4.95 -7.20 -3.40
C ARG A 37 6.14 -8.03 -3.86
N GLN A 38 7.35 -7.47 -3.77
CA GLN A 38 8.58 -8.19 -4.14
C GLN A 38 8.82 -9.42 -3.25
N TYR A 39 8.57 -9.30 -1.94
CA TYR A 39 8.72 -10.40 -0.99
C TYR A 39 7.65 -11.48 -1.17
N ALA A 40 6.45 -11.09 -1.57
CA ALA A 40 5.30 -11.97 -1.80
C ALA A 40 5.27 -12.53 -3.23
N PHE A 41 6.23 -12.19 -4.10
CA PHE A 41 6.23 -12.58 -5.52
C PHE A 41 4.91 -12.28 -6.21
N THR A 42 4.31 -11.11 -5.90
CA THR A 42 3.04 -10.66 -6.50
C THR A 42 3.21 -10.48 -8.00
N ASP A 43 2.40 -11.15 -8.77
CA ASP A 43 2.35 -11.10 -10.24
C ASP A 43 1.08 -10.40 -10.75
N GLN A 44 0.78 -10.56 -12.04
CA GLN A 44 -0.44 -10.00 -12.66
C GLN A 44 -1.74 -10.64 -12.14
N LYS A 45 -1.67 -11.85 -11.55
CA LYS A 45 -2.81 -12.54 -10.94
C LYS A 45 -3.02 -12.14 -9.49
N GLY A 46 -2.10 -11.35 -8.92
CA GLY A 46 -2.14 -10.91 -7.53
C GLY A 46 -1.19 -11.66 -6.61
N THR A 47 -1.41 -11.52 -5.31
CA THR A 47 -0.62 -12.20 -4.28
C THR A 47 -1.32 -13.50 -3.87
N ASN A 48 -0.63 -14.62 -3.95
CA ASN A 48 -1.13 -15.88 -3.41
C ASN A 48 -0.81 -16.01 -1.91
N ILE A 49 -1.47 -16.97 -1.24
CA ILE A 49 -1.34 -17.17 0.21
C ILE A 49 0.10 -17.55 0.59
N LEU A 50 0.76 -18.39 -0.19
CA LEU A 50 2.14 -18.81 0.08
C LEU A 50 3.11 -17.61 0.02
N GLY A 51 3.00 -16.80 -1.02
CA GLY A 51 3.80 -15.57 -1.15
C GLY A 51 3.53 -14.59 0.00
N LEU A 52 2.27 -14.49 0.46
CA LEU A 52 1.93 -13.66 1.62
C LEU A 52 2.58 -14.16 2.90
N ILE A 53 2.62 -15.47 3.11
CA ILE A 53 3.31 -16.11 4.24
C ILE A 53 4.82 -15.84 4.18
N GLU A 54 5.44 -16.04 3.01
CA GLU A 54 6.87 -15.79 2.83
C GLU A 54 7.24 -14.33 3.08
N ALA A 55 6.41 -13.39 2.59
CA ALA A 55 6.60 -11.97 2.84
C ALA A 55 6.48 -11.62 4.33
N ALA A 56 5.50 -12.21 5.03
CA ALA A 56 5.31 -12.00 6.46
C ALA A 56 6.52 -12.51 7.26
N ASN A 57 7.02 -13.72 6.96
CA ASN A 57 8.18 -14.30 7.61
C ASN A 57 9.44 -13.43 7.41
N LYS A 58 9.66 -12.89 6.20
CA LYS A 58 10.77 -11.95 5.93
C LYS A 58 10.68 -10.65 6.73
N LEU A 59 9.48 -10.30 7.18
CA LEU A 59 9.23 -9.10 8.01
C LEU A 59 9.28 -9.39 9.52
N GLY A 60 9.58 -10.64 9.92
CA GLY A 60 9.65 -11.07 11.32
C GLY A 60 8.28 -11.38 11.93
N LEU A 61 7.31 -11.75 11.11
CA LEU A 61 6.03 -12.28 11.54
C LEU A 61 5.99 -13.78 11.27
N SER A 62 5.65 -14.60 12.25
CA SER A 62 5.29 -16.00 12.00
C SER A 62 3.93 -16.05 11.33
N ALA A 63 3.86 -16.60 10.13
CA ALA A 63 2.64 -16.62 9.34
C ALA A 63 2.21 -18.05 8.99
N LYS A 64 0.90 -18.34 9.12
CA LYS A 64 0.34 -19.65 8.79
C LYS A 64 -0.99 -19.51 8.07
N GLY A 65 -1.09 -20.12 6.89
CA GLY A 65 -2.34 -20.26 6.15
C GLY A 65 -3.16 -21.41 6.71
N VAL A 66 -4.43 -21.16 7.05
CA VAL A 66 -5.32 -22.17 7.59
C VAL A 66 -6.69 -22.10 6.90
N ARG A 67 -7.34 -23.25 6.78
CA ARG A 67 -8.76 -23.30 6.45
C ARG A 67 -9.55 -23.59 7.72
N ALA A 68 -10.56 -22.80 8.00
CA ALA A 68 -11.29 -22.85 9.25
C ALA A 68 -12.80 -22.71 9.03
N LYS A 69 -13.59 -23.15 10.01
CA LYS A 69 -15.02 -22.88 10.10
C LYS A 69 -15.24 -21.49 10.71
N PHE A 70 -16.44 -20.93 10.52
CA PHE A 70 -16.78 -19.57 10.96
C PHE A 70 -16.52 -19.33 12.46
N GLU A 71 -16.79 -20.34 13.32
CA GLU A 71 -16.59 -20.26 14.77
C GLU A 71 -15.13 -19.96 15.16
N ALA A 72 -14.17 -20.36 14.33
CA ALA A 72 -12.74 -20.08 14.57
C ALA A 72 -12.46 -18.57 14.55
N LEU A 73 -13.24 -17.77 13.84
CA LEU A 73 -13.10 -16.32 13.83
C LEU A 73 -13.26 -15.68 15.21
N TYR A 74 -13.95 -16.34 16.15
CA TYR A 74 -14.07 -15.84 17.52
C TYR A 74 -12.82 -16.06 18.38
N ILE A 75 -11.99 -17.04 18.01
CA ILE A 75 -10.88 -17.55 18.82
C ILE A 75 -9.52 -17.08 18.30
N VAL A 76 -9.36 -17.03 16.96
CA VAL A 76 -8.07 -16.68 16.36
C VAL A 76 -7.60 -15.29 16.76
N PRO A 77 -6.27 -15.08 16.95
CA PRO A 77 -5.71 -13.77 17.26
C PRO A 77 -5.99 -12.74 16.15
N LYS A 78 -6.10 -11.47 16.54
CA LYS A 78 -6.30 -10.35 15.63
C LYS A 78 -5.13 -9.36 15.73
N PRO A 79 -4.78 -8.72 14.63
CA PRO A 79 -5.38 -8.76 13.28
C PRO A 79 -5.10 -10.06 12.55
N VAL A 80 -6.04 -10.49 11.70
CA VAL A 80 -5.90 -11.67 10.84
C VAL A 80 -6.30 -11.32 9.41
N ILE A 81 -5.60 -11.86 8.42
CA ILE A 81 -5.94 -11.66 7.01
C ILE A 81 -6.90 -12.78 6.58
N ALA A 82 -8.02 -12.40 5.99
CA ALA A 82 -9.02 -13.31 5.46
C ALA A 82 -9.08 -13.22 3.93
N HIS A 83 -9.25 -14.37 3.29
CA HIS A 83 -9.53 -14.44 1.85
C HIS A 83 -11.03 -14.44 1.62
N VAL A 84 -11.50 -13.53 0.79
CA VAL A 84 -12.92 -13.34 0.48
C VAL A 84 -13.13 -13.34 -1.04
N ILE A 85 -14.38 -13.57 -1.47
CA ILE A 85 -14.82 -13.39 -2.84
C ILE A 85 -15.80 -12.23 -2.87
N VAL A 86 -15.47 -11.20 -3.65
CA VAL A 86 -16.27 -9.98 -3.82
C VAL A 86 -16.91 -10.03 -5.21
N HIS A 87 -18.17 -9.58 -5.32
CA HIS A 87 -18.92 -9.59 -6.60
C HIS A 87 -18.93 -10.96 -7.29
N GLU A 88 -19.03 -12.04 -6.51
CA GLU A 88 -19.14 -13.45 -6.96
C GLU A 88 -17.94 -14.00 -7.75
N GLN A 89 -16.96 -13.18 -8.13
CA GLN A 89 -15.84 -13.62 -8.99
C GLN A 89 -14.46 -13.11 -8.55
N LEU A 90 -14.39 -11.97 -7.87
CA LEU A 90 -13.12 -11.35 -7.53
C LEU A 90 -12.55 -11.91 -6.24
N GLN A 91 -11.47 -12.66 -6.34
CA GLN A 91 -10.69 -13.08 -5.18
C GLN A 91 -10.00 -11.87 -4.54
N HIS A 92 -10.15 -11.71 -3.24
CA HIS A 92 -9.68 -10.54 -2.52
C HIS A 92 -9.20 -10.88 -1.11
N PHE A 93 -8.32 -10.05 -0.55
CA PHE A 93 -7.88 -10.15 0.84
C PHE A 93 -8.36 -8.96 1.64
N VAL A 94 -8.78 -9.21 2.87
CA VAL A 94 -9.18 -8.19 3.84
C VAL A 94 -8.52 -8.46 5.19
N VAL A 95 -8.42 -7.43 6.05
CA VAL A 95 -7.87 -7.59 7.41
C VAL A 95 -8.99 -7.49 8.43
N ILE A 96 -9.24 -8.56 9.17
CA ILE A 96 -10.19 -8.58 10.27
C ILE A 96 -9.49 -8.05 11.53
N TYR A 97 -10.03 -6.98 12.11
CA TYR A 97 -9.54 -6.40 13.35
C TYR A 97 -10.38 -6.74 14.55
N LYS A 98 -11.69 -7.00 14.35
CA LYS A 98 -12.61 -7.32 15.44
C LYS A 98 -13.71 -8.26 14.97
N VAL A 99 -14.03 -9.22 15.83
CA VAL A 99 -15.22 -10.08 15.71
C VAL A 99 -15.95 -10.00 17.04
N GLU A 100 -17.21 -9.59 17.01
CA GLU A 100 -18.04 -9.42 18.20
C GLU A 100 -19.19 -10.43 18.21
N LYS A 101 -19.06 -11.46 19.06
CA LYS A 101 -20.04 -12.56 19.13
C LYS A 101 -21.41 -12.09 19.62
N LYS A 102 -21.45 -11.23 20.67
CA LYS A 102 -22.73 -10.79 21.28
C LYS A 102 -23.54 -9.86 20.37
N LYS A 103 -22.87 -9.05 19.55
CA LYS A 103 -23.49 -8.07 18.64
C LYS A 103 -23.50 -8.54 17.20
N GLU A 104 -23.05 -9.76 16.94
CA GLU A 104 -23.06 -10.44 15.65
C GLU A 104 -22.50 -9.63 14.49
N TYR A 105 -21.36 -8.92 14.70
CA TYR A 105 -20.71 -8.17 13.65
C TYR A 105 -19.20 -8.43 13.57
N ILE A 106 -18.66 -8.19 12.38
CA ILE A 106 -17.23 -8.22 12.06
C ILE A 106 -16.80 -6.84 11.58
N GLU A 107 -15.68 -6.35 12.11
CA GLU A 107 -14.99 -5.16 11.59
C GLU A 107 -13.75 -5.58 10.84
N TYR A 108 -13.70 -5.24 9.56
CA TYR A 108 -12.57 -5.52 8.70
C TYR A 108 -12.15 -4.27 7.91
N MET A 109 -10.91 -4.24 7.47
CA MET A 109 -10.37 -3.25 6.56
C MET A 109 -10.32 -3.84 5.16
N ASP A 110 -10.93 -3.14 4.20
CA ASP A 110 -10.83 -3.45 2.79
C ASP A 110 -9.71 -2.60 2.15
N PRO A 111 -8.67 -3.21 1.60
CA PRO A 111 -7.61 -2.45 0.93
C PRO A 111 -8.07 -1.84 -0.40
N GLY A 112 -9.15 -2.30 -1.01
CA GLY A 112 -9.68 -1.76 -2.26
C GLY A 112 -10.10 -0.30 -2.13
N ASP A 113 -10.81 0.04 -1.08
CA ASP A 113 -11.20 1.42 -0.78
C ASP A 113 -10.38 2.06 0.36
N GLY A 114 -9.63 1.26 1.11
CA GLY A 114 -8.83 1.70 2.26
C GLY A 114 -9.68 2.10 3.46
N ARG A 115 -10.87 1.52 3.64
CA ARG A 115 -11.81 1.84 4.71
C ARG A 115 -12.05 0.66 5.66
N MET A 116 -12.58 1.00 6.82
CA MET A 116 -13.11 0.01 7.76
C MET A 116 -14.58 -0.23 7.45
N HIS A 117 -14.93 -1.49 7.33
CA HIS A 117 -16.30 -1.95 7.16
C HIS A 117 -16.77 -2.69 8.39
N ARG A 118 -18.06 -2.56 8.67
CA ARG A 118 -18.74 -3.35 9.69
C ARG A 118 -19.94 -4.03 9.04
N VAL A 119 -19.94 -5.34 9.08
CA VAL A 119 -20.97 -6.19 8.50
C VAL A 119 -21.46 -7.20 9.53
N THR A 120 -22.61 -7.78 9.30
CA THR A 120 -23.10 -8.88 10.12
C THR A 120 -22.28 -10.15 9.89
N ASN A 121 -22.31 -11.07 10.86
CA ASN A 121 -21.63 -12.35 10.72
C ASN A 121 -22.10 -13.12 9.48
N GLN A 122 -23.39 -13.10 9.20
CA GLN A 122 -23.98 -13.77 8.04
C GLN A 122 -23.53 -13.18 6.70
N GLU A 123 -23.44 -11.84 6.60
CA GLU A 123 -22.94 -11.16 5.41
C GLU A 123 -21.47 -11.49 5.17
N PHE A 124 -20.64 -11.50 6.23
CA PHE A 124 -19.24 -11.85 6.10
C PHE A 124 -19.05 -13.32 5.70
N GLU A 125 -19.82 -14.23 6.27
CA GLU A 125 -19.75 -15.66 5.97
C GLU A 125 -20.03 -15.96 4.49
N LYS A 126 -20.96 -15.24 3.87
CA LYS A 126 -21.29 -15.40 2.43
C LYS A 126 -20.12 -15.08 1.50
N MET A 127 -19.28 -14.12 1.87
CA MET A 127 -18.13 -13.73 1.05
C MET A 127 -16.82 -14.41 1.45
N TRP A 128 -16.74 -14.98 2.66
CA TRP A 128 -15.53 -15.60 3.17
C TRP A 128 -15.32 -17.01 2.61
N THR A 129 -14.12 -17.32 2.15
CA THR A 129 -13.80 -18.64 1.57
C THR A 129 -13.41 -19.71 2.61
N GLY A 130 -13.44 -19.38 3.90
CA GLY A 130 -12.93 -20.22 4.97
C GLY A 130 -11.42 -20.17 5.16
N VAL A 131 -10.70 -19.34 4.38
CA VAL A 131 -9.24 -19.27 4.44
C VAL A 131 -8.79 -18.03 5.22
N LEU A 132 -7.82 -18.24 6.13
CA LEU A 132 -7.18 -17.20 6.95
C LEU A 132 -5.67 -17.31 6.84
N VAL A 133 -4.99 -16.17 6.96
CA VAL A 133 -3.55 -16.10 7.24
C VAL A 133 -3.40 -15.53 8.65
N LEU A 134 -3.05 -16.43 9.57
CA LEU A 134 -2.72 -16.09 10.95
C LEU A 134 -1.34 -15.45 10.99
N LEU A 135 -1.17 -14.43 11.82
CA LEU A 135 0.06 -13.65 11.91
C LEU A 135 0.37 -13.41 13.40
N GLU A 136 1.55 -13.83 13.80
CA GLU A 136 2.07 -13.64 15.15
C GLU A 136 3.42 -12.94 15.10
N LEU A 137 3.72 -12.13 16.12
CA LEU A 137 5.01 -11.45 16.22
C LEU A 137 6.10 -12.45 16.58
N GLU A 138 7.20 -12.45 15.84
CA GLU A 138 8.43 -13.10 16.24
C GLU A 138 9.36 -12.13 16.99
N GLU A 139 10.33 -12.67 17.74
CA GLU A 139 11.35 -11.85 18.42
C GLU A 139 12.19 -11.02 17.45
N THR A 140 12.28 -11.46 16.21
CA THR A 140 12.99 -10.78 15.11
C THR A 140 12.24 -9.57 14.54
N PHE A 141 10.97 -9.36 14.91
CA PHE A 141 10.15 -8.27 14.37
C PHE A 141 10.68 -6.90 14.83
N LYS A 142 11.00 -6.04 13.86
CA LYS A 142 11.53 -4.70 14.11
C LYS A 142 10.46 -3.65 13.83
N THR A 143 10.15 -2.83 14.84
CA THR A 143 9.30 -1.65 14.66
C THR A 143 10.08 -0.51 13.99
N GLY A 144 9.38 0.39 13.33
CA GLY A 144 10.00 1.56 12.72
C GLY A 144 9.30 2.02 11.44
N ASN A 145 9.81 3.11 10.87
CA ASN A 145 9.31 3.64 9.61
C ASN A 145 10.33 3.42 8.48
N MET A 146 10.06 2.45 7.62
CA MET A 146 10.87 2.14 6.44
C MET A 146 10.28 2.72 5.14
N LYS A 147 9.22 3.54 5.24
CA LYS A 147 8.71 4.31 4.12
C LYS A 147 9.69 5.45 3.83
N THR A 148 10.56 5.28 2.85
CA THR A 148 11.36 6.40 2.32
C THR A 148 10.41 7.39 1.66
N GLY A 149 10.38 8.63 2.16
CA GLY A 149 9.57 9.69 1.56
C GLY A 149 9.93 9.83 0.07
N MET A 150 8.92 9.94 -0.79
CA MET A 150 9.09 10.05 -2.24
C MET A 150 10.00 11.23 -2.62
N THR A 151 9.91 12.34 -1.90
CA THR A 151 10.77 13.52 -2.05
C THR A 151 12.25 13.21 -1.78
N LYS A 152 12.57 12.50 -0.67
CA LYS A 152 13.95 12.13 -0.34
C LYS A 152 14.54 11.20 -1.41
N LYS A 153 13.76 10.25 -1.90
CA LYS A 153 14.17 9.34 -2.98
C LYS A 153 14.36 10.09 -4.29
N PHE A 154 13.46 11.02 -4.64
CA PHE A 154 13.58 11.89 -5.81
C PHE A 154 14.86 12.72 -5.77
N PHE A 155 15.11 13.42 -4.67
CA PHE A 155 16.35 14.21 -4.52
C PHE A 155 17.61 13.35 -4.50
N SER A 156 17.57 12.13 -3.97
CA SER A 156 18.73 11.24 -4.01
C SER A 156 19.07 10.75 -5.43
N LEU A 157 18.07 10.63 -6.31
CA LEU A 157 18.28 10.31 -7.73
C LEU A 157 18.81 11.49 -8.52
N LEU A 158 18.45 12.72 -8.13
CA LEU A 158 18.91 13.95 -8.79
C LEU A 158 20.31 14.40 -8.34
N ALA A 159 20.68 14.08 -7.11
CA ALA A 159 21.95 14.51 -6.51
C ALA A 159 23.20 14.20 -7.36
N PRO A 160 23.34 13.01 -8.01
CA PRO A 160 24.48 12.74 -8.89
C PRO A 160 24.52 13.63 -10.14
N HIS A 161 23.36 14.12 -10.59
CA HIS A 161 23.21 14.90 -11.84
C HIS A 161 23.06 16.42 -11.62
N LYS A 162 23.39 16.91 -10.43
CA LYS A 162 23.24 18.32 -10.06
C LYS A 162 23.92 19.30 -11.04
N SER A 163 25.08 18.93 -11.59
CA SER A 163 25.82 19.76 -12.55
C SER A 163 25.06 19.91 -13.87
N VAL A 164 24.53 18.80 -14.40
CA VAL A 164 23.75 18.84 -15.66
C VAL A 164 22.44 19.61 -15.45
N MET A 165 21.80 19.46 -14.30
CA MET A 165 20.61 20.23 -13.98
C MET A 165 20.86 21.71 -13.87
N LEU A 166 22.00 22.11 -13.26
CA LEU A 166 22.38 23.52 -13.17
C LEU A 166 22.64 24.12 -14.57
N GLN A 167 23.35 23.38 -15.43
CA GLN A 167 23.58 23.78 -16.83
C GLN A 167 22.28 23.95 -17.62
N ALA A 168 21.32 23.02 -17.44
CA ALA A 168 20.00 23.08 -18.09
C ALA A 168 19.20 24.31 -17.64
N VAL A 169 19.17 24.58 -16.34
CA VAL A 169 18.52 25.78 -15.78
C VAL A 169 19.18 27.07 -16.30
N PHE A 170 20.51 27.11 -16.32
CA PHE A 170 21.24 28.27 -16.80
C PHE A 170 21.01 28.51 -18.31
N GLY A 171 21.04 27.44 -19.11
CA GLY A 171 20.70 27.51 -20.55
C GLY A 171 19.28 28.00 -20.81
N ALA A 172 18.29 27.52 -20.01
CA ALA A 172 16.91 27.97 -20.10
C ALA A 172 16.74 29.46 -19.76
N LEU A 173 17.48 29.96 -18.76
CA LEU A 173 17.48 31.37 -18.40
C LEU A 173 18.04 32.24 -19.53
N ILE A 174 19.20 31.86 -20.11
CA ILE A 174 19.78 32.56 -21.25
C ILE A 174 18.82 32.59 -22.43
N TYR A 175 18.23 31.43 -22.76
CA TYR A 175 17.26 31.33 -23.85
C TYR A 175 16.04 32.26 -23.63
N SER A 176 15.52 32.32 -22.40
CA SER A 176 14.40 33.20 -22.05
C SER A 176 14.76 34.68 -22.21
N ILE A 177 15.97 35.09 -21.79
CA ILE A 177 16.43 36.48 -21.92
C ILE A 177 16.60 36.86 -23.40
N LEU A 178 17.19 35.97 -24.20
CA LEU A 178 17.36 36.21 -25.66
C LEU A 178 16.02 36.31 -26.38
N GLY A 179 15.03 35.43 -25.98
CA GLY A 179 13.70 35.49 -26.53
C GLY A 179 12.96 36.81 -26.25
N LEU A 180 13.09 37.30 -25.00
CA LEU A 180 12.55 38.62 -24.64
C LEU A 180 13.21 39.77 -25.42
N SER A 181 14.53 39.70 -25.56
CA SER A 181 15.30 40.71 -26.32
C SER A 181 14.82 40.76 -27.78
N THR A 182 14.60 39.61 -28.41
CA THR A 182 14.10 39.53 -29.80
C THR A 182 12.70 40.14 -29.90
N SER A 183 11.83 39.86 -28.97
CA SER A 183 10.46 40.41 -28.95
C SER A 183 10.46 41.94 -28.82
N ILE A 184 11.29 42.47 -27.93
CA ILE A 184 11.44 43.93 -27.73
C ILE A 184 12.01 44.58 -29.00
N TYR A 185 12.99 43.95 -29.65
CA TYR A 185 13.59 44.44 -30.87
C TYR A 185 12.59 44.53 -32.03
N VAL A 186 11.83 43.46 -32.24
CA VAL A 186 10.76 43.42 -33.25
C VAL A 186 9.69 44.46 -32.96
N GLY A 187 9.24 44.60 -31.71
CA GLY A 187 8.29 45.63 -31.31
C GLY A 187 8.78 47.03 -31.64
N LYS A 188 10.04 47.37 -31.32
CA LYS A 188 10.61 48.68 -31.65
C LYS A 188 10.69 48.94 -33.15
N ILE A 189 11.06 47.95 -33.97
CA ILE A 189 11.09 48.11 -35.43
C ILE A 189 9.66 48.40 -35.94
N THR A 190 8.66 47.69 -35.45
CA THR A 190 7.25 47.88 -35.86
C THR A 190 6.79 49.30 -35.51
N ASP A 191 7.13 49.79 -34.32
CA ASP A 191 6.68 51.12 -33.82
C ASP A 191 7.41 52.32 -34.49
N TYR A 192 8.61 52.11 -35.00
CA TYR A 192 9.42 53.23 -35.57
C TYR A 192 9.57 53.22 -37.09
N VAL A 193 9.18 52.10 -37.76
CA VAL A 193 9.34 51.94 -39.23
C VAL A 193 8.00 51.84 -39.97
N LEU A 194 6.92 51.51 -39.27
CA LEU A 194 5.54 51.55 -39.74
C LEU A 194 4.78 52.69 -39.13
#